data_bb734d7e3cb1988d7d5276197257fa4a
#
_entry.id   bb734d7e3cb1988d7d5276197257fa4a
#
_cell.length_a   1.000
_cell.length_b   1.000
_cell.length_c   1.000
_cell.angle_alpha   90.00
_cell.angle_beta   90.00
_cell.angle_gamma   90.00
#
_symmetry.space_group_name_H-M   'P 1'
#
loop_
_entity.id
_entity.type
_entity.pdbx_description
1 polymer ?
#
loop_
_entity_poly.entity_id
_entity_poly.type
_entity_poly.pdbx_seq_one_letter_code
_entity_poly.pdbx_strand_id
1 'polypeptide(L)'
;AVNRPDTIVLGMGLATLRAAKGNVCLETGNVQGLILAGLLFDAGEIKSDNLLVIGNEGQKSEDNGKNIYLSDLFFHVGGTDTDTPVSVKCCATINSNHVVGDNFWVWRADHGDNVAWEKNEAENGIIINGDDVTMYALMVEHFEQYQTVWNGDHGKVYMYQSEIPYDVPNQEVWMSHEGQKNGYASFYVDDAVDTFEAWGLGVYLYNRDASVELDTAMEVPDKNGVKVHNICTVMLTGYPGMNHIINESGDSVTFAGERKVICEYENGLIR
;
A
#
# COMPACT_ATOMS: atom_id res chain seq x y z
N ALA A 1 -1.67 19.89 -11.86
CA ALA A 1 -0.44 19.91 -11.06
C ALA A 1 -0.46 21.04 -10.03
N VAL A 2 0.04 20.78 -8.82
CA VAL A 2 0.20 21.76 -7.73
C VAL A 2 1.68 22.07 -7.58
N ASN A 3 2.11 23.23 -8.07
CA ASN A 3 3.52 23.63 -8.11
C ASN A 3 3.85 24.84 -7.21
N ARG A 4 2.89 25.26 -6.39
CA ARG A 4 3.06 26.40 -5.48
C ARG A 4 3.19 25.88 -4.05
N PRO A 5 4.25 26.25 -3.30
CA PRO A 5 4.37 25.88 -1.89
C PRO A 5 3.25 26.52 -1.06
N ASP A 6 3.05 26.01 0.13
CA ASP A 6 2.05 26.49 1.10
C ASP A 6 0.61 26.51 0.52
N THR A 7 0.30 25.52 -0.32
CA THR A 7 -1.02 25.37 -0.95
C THR A 7 -1.89 24.39 -0.17
N ILE A 8 -3.15 24.74 0.02
CA ILE A 8 -4.17 23.87 0.62
C ILE A 8 -5.15 23.45 -0.47
N VAL A 9 -5.33 22.13 -0.61
CA VAL A 9 -6.38 21.53 -1.45
C VAL A 9 -7.31 20.75 -0.55
N LEU A 10 -8.55 21.19 -0.44
CA LEU A 10 -9.58 20.57 0.39
C LEU A 10 -10.73 20.07 -0.46
N GLY A 11 -11.02 18.79 -0.39
CA GLY A 11 -12.20 18.17 -0.99
C GLY A 11 -13.43 18.46 -0.12
N MET A 12 -14.45 19.08 -0.72
CA MET A 12 -15.71 19.35 -0.05
C MET A 12 -16.69 18.19 -0.27
N GLY A 13 -17.11 17.52 0.81
CA GLY A 13 -18.06 16.40 0.74
C GLY A 13 -17.49 15.15 0.04
N LEU A 14 -16.22 14.82 0.27
CA LEU A 14 -15.50 13.76 -0.42
C LEU A 14 -15.49 13.95 -1.94
N ALA A 15 -15.00 15.09 -2.38
CA ALA A 15 -14.88 15.40 -3.81
C ALA A 15 -14.03 14.34 -4.52
N THR A 16 -14.59 13.73 -5.57
CA THR A 16 -13.96 12.65 -6.31
C THR A 16 -13.20 13.19 -7.53
N LEU A 17 -11.95 12.78 -7.67
CA LEU A 17 -11.11 13.01 -8.83
C LEU A 17 -10.93 11.70 -9.60
N ARG A 18 -11.39 11.67 -10.87
CA ARG A 18 -11.31 10.45 -11.70
C ARG A 18 -10.28 10.58 -12.81
N ALA A 19 -9.47 9.53 -13.00
CA ALA A 19 -8.47 9.43 -14.07
C ALA A 19 -9.10 9.09 -15.43
N ALA A 20 -10.04 9.90 -15.89
CA ALA A 20 -10.89 9.61 -17.06
C ALA A 20 -10.13 9.46 -18.40
N LYS A 21 -8.87 9.91 -18.48
CA LYS A 21 -8.05 9.86 -19.71
C LYS A 21 -6.72 9.14 -19.53
N GLY A 22 -6.59 8.31 -18.49
CA GLY A 22 -5.36 7.58 -18.19
C GLY A 22 -4.22 8.47 -17.68
N ASN A 23 -4.52 9.68 -17.24
CA ASN A 23 -3.54 10.58 -16.63
C ASN A 23 -3.74 10.67 -15.11
N VAL A 24 -2.70 11.10 -14.41
CA VAL A 24 -2.74 11.31 -12.96
C VAL A 24 -3.84 12.31 -12.59
N CYS A 25 -4.65 11.99 -11.58
CA CYS A 25 -5.73 12.88 -11.12
C CYS A 25 -5.17 14.14 -10.47
N LEU A 26 -4.16 13.99 -9.62
CA LEU A 26 -3.47 15.08 -8.96
C LEU A 26 -1.98 14.76 -8.83
N GLU A 27 -1.14 15.71 -9.24
CA GLU A 27 0.31 15.65 -9.05
C GLU A 27 0.83 16.94 -8.43
N THR A 28 1.91 16.84 -7.67
CA THR A 28 2.60 18.01 -7.14
C THR A 28 4.04 18.04 -7.63
N GLY A 29 4.60 19.25 -7.77
CA GLY A 29 6.04 19.39 -7.90
C GLY A 29 6.76 19.19 -6.56
N ASN A 30 8.09 19.39 -6.55
CA ASN A 30 8.91 19.35 -5.33
C ASN A 30 8.70 20.62 -4.48
N VAL A 31 7.49 20.76 -3.94
CA VAL A 31 7.10 21.91 -3.13
C VAL A 31 6.68 21.45 -1.74
N GLN A 32 6.99 22.25 -0.72
CA GLN A 32 6.72 21.95 0.68
C GLN A 32 5.56 22.79 1.23
N GLY A 33 5.08 22.42 2.42
CA GLY A 33 3.99 23.12 3.10
C GLY A 33 2.62 22.85 2.49
N LEU A 34 2.48 21.76 1.73
CA LEU A 34 1.20 21.39 1.13
C LEU A 34 0.28 20.75 2.18
N ILE A 35 -1.02 21.00 2.04
CA ILE A 35 -2.08 20.27 2.73
C ILE A 35 -3.06 19.76 1.68
N LEU A 36 -3.21 18.44 1.57
CA LEU A 36 -4.24 17.81 0.75
C LEU A 36 -5.17 17.04 1.68
N ALA A 37 -6.47 17.31 1.63
CA ALA A 37 -7.40 16.67 2.55
C ALA A 37 -8.78 16.40 1.97
N GLY A 38 -9.43 15.31 2.41
CA GLY A 38 -10.82 15.01 2.14
C GLY A 38 -11.12 14.69 0.67
N LEU A 39 -10.22 14.01 -0.03
CA LEU A 39 -10.35 13.69 -1.46
C LEU A 39 -10.50 12.19 -1.68
N LEU A 40 -11.32 11.84 -2.66
CA LEU A 40 -11.43 10.50 -3.21
C LEU A 40 -10.85 10.48 -4.62
N PHE A 41 -10.06 9.46 -4.94
CA PHE A 41 -9.42 9.24 -6.23
C PHE A 41 -9.97 7.97 -6.87
N ASP A 42 -10.54 8.08 -8.06
CA ASP A 42 -11.06 6.95 -8.82
C ASP A 42 -10.19 6.62 -10.03
N ALA A 43 -9.93 5.35 -10.24
CA ALA A 43 -9.36 4.86 -11.48
C ALA A 43 -10.32 5.07 -12.67
N GLY A 44 -9.77 5.23 -13.85
CA GLY A 44 -10.51 5.38 -15.10
C GLY A 44 -10.43 4.14 -16.00
N GLU A 45 -11.16 4.17 -17.11
CA GLU A 45 -11.18 3.10 -18.12
C GLU A 45 -9.84 2.95 -18.87
N ILE A 46 -9.09 4.04 -18.97
CA ILE A 46 -7.75 4.04 -19.56
C ILE A 46 -6.75 3.92 -18.41
N LYS A 47 -5.92 2.88 -18.43
CA LYS A 47 -4.92 2.63 -17.38
C LYS A 47 -4.01 3.85 -17.19
N SER A 48 -3.95 4.36 -15.99
CA SER A 48 -3.02 5.42 -15.59
C SER A 48 -1.83 4.83 -14.82
N ASP A 49 -0.70 5.52 -14.85
CA ASP A 49 0.45 5.09 -14.03
C ASP A 49 0.17 5.33 -12.55
N ASN A 50 -0.46 6.46 -12.18
CA ASN A 50 -0.85 6.81 -10.81
C ASN A 50 -2.17 7.57 -10.77
N LEU A 51 -2.84 7.57 -9.61
CA LEU A 51 -3.96 8.48 -9.33
C LEU A 51 -3.46 9.74 -8.59
N LEU A 52 -2.48 9.57 -7.68
CA LEU A 52 -1.84 10.65 -6.93
C LEU A 52 -0.33 10.54 -7.00
N VAL A 53 0.36 11.67 -7.26
CA VAL A 53 1.83 11.76 -7.18
C VAL A 53 2.21 12.97 -6.34
N ILE A 54 3.01 12.76 -5.29
CA ILE A 54 3.52 13.81 -4.41
C ILE A 54 5.03 13.96 -4.63
N GLY A 55 5.43 15.05 -5.27
CA GLY A 55 6.82 15.31 -5.64
C GLY A 55 7.27 14.60 -6.91
N ASN A 56 8.40 15.00 -7.44
CA ASN A 56 8.98 14.44 -8.67
C ASN A 56 9.86 13.23 -8.35
N GLU A 57 9.78 12.21 -9.17
CA GLU A 57 10.62 11.02 -9.06
C GLU A 57 12.11 11.36 -9.14
N GLY A 58 12.91 10.74 -8.26
CA GLY A 58 14.36 10.89 -8.21
C GLY A 58 14.86 12.27 -7.77
N GLN A 59 13.97 13.18 -7.38
CA GLN A 59 14.31 14.51 -6.90
C GLN A 59 13.97 14.65 -5.42
N LYS A 60 14.97 14.75 -4.56
CA LYS A 60 14.73 15.08 -3.15
C LYS A 60 14.20 16.52 -3.05
N SER A 61 13.07 16.68 -2.34
CA SER A 61 12.57 18.02 -2.01
C SER A 61 13.57 18.74 -1.10
N GLU A 62 13.77 20.06 -1.30
CA GLU A 62 14.59 20.85 -0.38
C GLU A 62 13.94 20.86 1.01
N ASP A 63 14.68 20.49 2.02
CA ASP A 63 14.24 20.63 3.41
C ASP A 63 14.21 22.11 3.78
N ASN A 64 13.01 22.67 3.83
CA ASN A 64 12.77 24.05 4.28
C ASN A 64 12.10 24.10 5.66
N GLY A 65 12.11 22.98 6.39
CA GLY A 65 11.50 22.85 7.71
C GLY A 65 9.97 22.78 7.70
N LYS A 66 9.35 22.55 6.53
CA LYS A 66 7.90 22.41 6.40
C LYS A 66 7.54 21.00 5.93
N ASN A 67 6.55 20.42 6.57
CA ASN A 67 5.97 19.13 6.16
C ASN A 67 4.92 19.30 5.08
N ILE A 68 4.68 18.21 4.35
CA ILE A 68 3.48 18.01 3.55
C ILE A 68 2.51 17.19 4.39
N TYR A 69 1.26 17.63 4.51
CA TYR A 69 0.20 16.93 5.24
C TYR A 69 -0.83 16.39 4.25
N LEU A 70 -1.08 15.09 4.33
CA LEU A 70 -2.06 14.36 3.53
C LEU A 70 -3.05 13.71 4.49
N SER A 71 -4.33 14.09 4.45
CA SER A 71 -5.33 13.60 5.41
C SER A 71 -6.62 13.19 4.72
N ASP A 72 -7.22 12.09 5.17
CA ASP A 72 -8.49 11.60 4.63
C ASP A 72 -8.45 11.46 3.11
N LEU A 73 -7.47 10.73 2.59
CA LEU A 73 -7.34 10.42 1.17
C LEU A 73 -7.75 8.99 0.89
N PHE A 74 -8.73 8.83 0.01
CA PHE A 74 -9.33 7.54 -0.32
C PHE A 74 -9.14 7.23 -1.80
N PHE A 75 -8.89 5.96 -2.12
CA PHE A 75 -8.62 5.52 -3.49
C PHE A 75 -9.48 4.32 -3.83
N HIS A 76 -10.14 4.39 -4.99
CA HIS A 76 -10.94 3.31 -5.52
C HIS A 76 -10.44 2.82 -6.89
N VAL A 77 -10.29 1.51 -7.02
CA VAL A 77 -10.07 0.86 -8.31
C VAL A 77 -11.20 -0.14 -8.54
N GLY A 78 -12.25 0.27 -9.22
CA GLY A 78 -13.48 -0.52 -9.42
C GLY A 78 -14.45 -0.45 -8.24
N GLY A 79 -15.48 -1.31 -8.27
CA GLY A 79 -16.48 -1.44 -7.20
C GLY A 79 -17.52 -0.31 -7.14
N THR A 80 -17.34 0.74 -7.89
CA THR A 80 -18.35 1.79 -8.10
C THR A 80 -19.21 1.44 -9.32
N ASP A 81 -20.39 2.04 -9.42
CA ASP A 81 -21.32 1.84 -10.54
C ASP A 81 -20.67 2.34 -11.86
N THR A 82 -19.90 1.44 -12.50
CA THR A 82 -19.24 1.69 -13.77
C THR A 82 -19.58 0.59 -14.76
N ASP A 83 -19.99 0.97 -15.97
CA ASP A 83 -20.31 0.03 -17.03
C ASP A 83 -19.08 -0.66 -17.63
N THR A 84 -17.88 -0.18 -17.32
CA THR A 84 -16.61 -0.59 -17.95
C THR A 84 -15.53 -0.90 -16.90
N PRO A 85 -14.60 -1.83 -17.21
CA PRO A 85 -13.41 -2.06 -16.41
C PRO A 85 -12.57 -0.79 -16.23
N VAL A 86 -11.91 -0.68 -15.09
CA VAL A 86 -11.01 0.44 -14.74
C VAL A 86 -9.66 -0.10 -14.30
N SER A 87 -8.59 0.68 -14.46
CA SER A 87 -7.26 0.19 -14.07
C SER A 87 -6.27 1.31 -13.73
N VAL A 88 -5.27 0.94 -12.93
CA VAL A 88 -4.13 1.80 -12.57
C VAL A 88 -2.91 0.91 -12.29
N LYS A 89 -1.69 1.41 -12.47
CA LYS A 89 -0.52 0.66 -11.98
C LYS A 89 -0.36 0.82 -10.47
N CYS A 90 -0.41 2.05 -9.95
CA CYS A 90 -0.29 2.34 -8.53
C CYS A 90 -1.24 3.48 -8.15
N CYS A 91 -1.97 3.36 -7.04
CA CYS A 91 -2.88 4.42 -6.62
C CYS A 91 -2.14 5.69 -6.20
N ALA A 92 -1.12 5.58 -5.38
CA ALA A 92 -0.38 6.74 -4.90
C ALA A 92 1.13 6.50 -4.89
N THR A 93 1.89 7.51 -5.34
CA THR A 93 3.35 7.54 -5.23
C THR A 93 3.78 8.79 -4.47
N ILE A 94 4.52 8.61 -3.37
CA ILE A 94 5.04 9.69 -2.53
C ILE A 94 6.56 9.77 -2.73
N ASN A 95 7.02 10.75 -3.53
CA ASN A 95 8.43 10.98 -3.80
C ASN A 95 9.03 12.06 -2.87
N SER A 96 8.19 12.91 -2.30
CA SER A 96 8.65 13.99 -1.42
C SER A 96 9.03 13.47 -0.04
N ASN A 97 10.06 14.07 0.55
CA ASN A 97 10.44 13.88 1.94
C ASN A 97 9.53 14.67 2.89
N HIS A 98 9.60 14.34 4.19
CA HIS A 98 8.89 15.05 5.26
C HIS A 98 7.36 15.10 5.04
N VAL A 99 6.79 13.96 4.69
CA VAL A 99 5.34 13.81 4.49
C VAL A 99 4.70 13.18 5.73
N VAL A 100 3.60 13.73 6.17
CA VAL A 100 2.74 13.14 7.19
C VAL A 100 1.41 12.78 6.55
N GLY A 101 1.14 11.49 6.45
CA GLY A 101 -0.14 10.93 5.98
C GLY A 101 -1.00 10.48 7.16
N ASP A 102 -2.31 10.71 7.09
CA ASP A 102 -3.26 10.29 8.10
C ASP A 102 -4.58 9.85 7.47
N ASN A 103 -5.08 8.70 7.90
CA ASN A 103 -6.35 8.13 7.46
C ASN A 103 -6.44 7.92 5.94
N PHE A 104 -5.66 6.96 5.43
CA PHE A 104 -5.72 6.51 4.04
C PHE A 104 -6.48 5.21 3.93
N TRP A 105 -7.37 5.12 2.96
CA TRP A 105 -7.91 3.86 2.50
C TRP A 105 -7.66 3.72 1.00
N VAL A 106 -6.79 2.78 0.65
CA VAL A 106 -6.35 2.50 -0.71
C VAL A 106 -6.92 1.14 -1.09
N TRP A 107 -7.96 1.13 -1.90
CA TRP A 107 -8.78 -0.04 -2.13
C TRP A 107 -8.87 -0.40 -3.62
N ARG A 108 -8.34 -1.56 -3.98
CA ARG A 108 -8.75 -2.25 -5.19
C ARG A 108 -10.00 -3.04 -4.84
N ALA A 109 -11.13 -2.72 -5.45
CA ALA A 109 -12.41 -3.34 -5.07
C ALA A 109 -12.37 -4.86 -5.19
N ASP A 110 -12.84 -5.55 -4.16
CA ASP A 110 -13.04 -7.00 -4.10
C ASP A 110 -14.49 -7.41 -4.41
N HIS A 111 -15.41 -6.45 -4.44
CA HIS A 111 -16.82 -6.63 -4.76
C HIS A 111 -17.40 -5.42 -5.50
N GLY A 112 -18.58 -5.60 -6.12
CA GLY A 112 -19.24 -4.59 -6.93
C GLY A 112 -19.17 -4.90 -8.42
N ASP A 113 -19.54 -3.92 -9.25
CA ASP A 113 -19.57 -4.08 -10.70
C ASP A 113 -18.18 -4.03 -11.31
N ASN A 114 -17.94 -4.86 -12.33
CA ASN A 114 -16.66 -4.95 -13.04
C ASN A 114 -15.45 -5.21 -12.12
N VAL A 115 -15.64 -6.07 -11.12
CA VAL A 115 -14.60 -6.52 -10.19
C VAL A 115 -14.21 -7.95 -10.50
N ALA A 116 -12.97 -8.16 -10.89
CA ALA A 116 -12.29 -9.45 -11.06
C ALA A 116 -10.82 -9.20 -11.41
N TRP A 117 -9.98 -10.23 -11.32
CA TRP A 117 -8.55 -10.18 -11.59
C TRP A 117 -8.16 -9.42 -12.88
N GLU A 118 -8.92 -9.60 -13.97
CA GLU A 118 -8.67 -8.97 -15.26
C GLU A 118 -9.60 -7.78 -15.57
N LYS A 119 -10.27 -7.21 -14.57
CA LYS A 119 -11.23 -6.13 -14.79
C LYS A 119 -10.87 -4.83 -14.11
N ASN A 120 -10.52 -4.87 -12.84
CA ASN A 120 -10.07 -3.73 -12.09
C ASN A 120 -8.59 -3.88 -11.71
N GLU A 121 -7.76 -4.03 -12.73
CA GLU A 121 -6.32 -4.28 -12.57
C GLU A 121 -5.63 -3.15 -11.82
N ALA A 122 -4.88 -3.51 -10.78
CA ALA A 122 -4.02 -2.58 -10.04
C ALA A 122 -2.83 -3.33 -9.44
N GLU A 123 -1.63 -2.94 -9.86
CA GLU A 123 -0.41 -3.64 -9.46
C GLU A 123 -0.08 -3.37 -7.99
N ASN A 124 0.10 -2.11 -7.60
CA ASN A 124 0.44 -1.73 -6.22
C ASN A 124 -0.51 -0.68 -5.66
N GLY A 125 -0.72 -0.69 -4.33
CA GLY A 125 -1.55 0.30 -3.67
C GLY A 125 -0.84 1.63 -3.50
N ILE A 126 0.27 1.64 -2.76
CA ILE A 126 1.05 2.85 -2.49
C ILE A 126 2.55 2.57 -2.55
N ILE A 127 3.29 3.49 -3.15
CA ILE A 127 4.77 3.47 -3.20
C ILE A 127 5.30 4.73 -2.51
N ILE A 128 6.19 4.57 -1.54
CA ILE A 128 6.76 5.64 -0.75
C ILE A 128 8.27 5.68 -0.99
N ASN A 129 8.71 6.68 -1.76
CA ASN A 129 10.12 6.89 -2.11
C ASN A 129 10.79 7.98 -1.26
N GLY A 130 9.99 8.84 -0.62
CA GLY A 130 10.49 9.95 0.19
C GLY A 130 11.05 9.50 1.54
N ASP A 131 12.07 10.18 2.02
CA ASP A 131 12.62 10.01 3.36
C ASP A 131 11.76 10.76 4.40
N ASP A 132 11.86 10.38 5.68
CA ASP A 132 11.14 11.03 6.78
C ASP A 132 9.61 11.07 6.58
N VAL A 133 9.04 10.01 6.01
CA VAL A 133 7.60 9.88 5.84
C VAL A 133 6.98 9.18 7.05
N THR A 134 5.90 9.74 7.58
CA THR A 134 5.12 9.14 8.66
C THR A 134 3.68 8.91 8.20
N MET A 135 3.19 7.67 8.35
CA MET A 135 1.82 7.31 8.02
C MET A 135 1.06 6.88 9.28
N TYR A 136 -0.10 7.48 9.50
CA TYR A 136 -1.06 7.07 10.52
C TYR A 136 -2.30 6.47 9.87
N ALA A 137 -2.77 5.32 10.38
CA ALA A 137 -3.97 4.66 9.87
C ALA A 137 -3.94 4.45 8.33
N LEU A 138 -2.99 3.64 7.87
CA LEU A 138 -2.83 3.28 6.47
C LEU A 138 -3.53 1.93 6.21
N MET A 139 -4.61 1.94 5.44
CA MET A 139 -5.33 0.74 5.01
C MET A 139 -5.13 0.54 3.50
N VAL A 140 -4.58 -0.61 3.09
CA VAL A 140 -4.27 -0.91 1.68
C VAL A 140 -4.69 -2.33 1.35
N GLU A 141 -5.59 -2.51 0.37
CA GLU A 141 -6.31 -3.75 0.21
C GLU A 141 -6.43 -4.22 -1.25
N HIS A 142 -6.20 -5.53 -1.46
CA HIS A 142 -6.51 -6.33 -2.64
C HIS A 142 -5.69 -6.06 -3.90
N PHE A 143 -4.56 -5.37 -3.84
CA PHE A 143 -3.71 -5.13 -5.01
C PHE A 143 -3.02 -6.41 -5.47
N GLU A 144 -2.81 -6.52 -6.79
CA GLU A 144 -2.32 -7.74 -7.44
C GLU A 144 -0.86 -8.07 -7.11
N GLN A 145 -0.07 -7.03 -6.73
CA GLN A 145 1.30 -7.18 -6.24
C GLN A 145 1.40 -6.70 -4.79
N TYR A 146 2.43 -5.90 -4.46
CA TYR A 146 2.58 -5.38 -3.11
C TYR A 146 1.49 -4.36 -2.78
N GLN A 147 0.88 -4.48 -1.59
CA GLN A 147 -0.07 -3.47 -1.15
C GLN A 147 0.66 -2.16 -0.86
N THR A 148 1.82 -2.25 -0.19
CA THR A 148 2.68 -1.11 0.14
C THR A 148 4.13 -1.42 -0.19
N VAL A 149 4.79 -0.51 -0.93
CA VAL A 149 6.23 -0.54 -1.20
C VAL A 149 6.87 0.68 -0.52
N TRP A 150 7.90 0.45 0.28
CA TRP A 150 8.58 1.49 1.04
C TRP A 150 10.07 1.54 0.70
N ASN A 151 10.51 2.61 0.06
CA ASN A 151 11.88 2.81 -0.41
C ASN A 151 12.62 3.94 0.34
N GLY A 152 11.92 4.76 1.12
CA GLY A 152 12.50 5.91 1.82
C GLY A 152 13.05 5.56 3.20
N ASP A 153 14.08 6.26 3.63
CA ASP A 153 14.64 6.13 4.96
C ASP A 153 13.85 6.89 6.04
N HIS A 154 14.07 6.54 7.32
CA HIS A 154 13.43 7.13 8.50
C HIS A 154 11.89 7.04 8.48
N GLY A 155 11.37 6.04 7.78
CA GLY A 155 9.93 5.77 7.66
C GLY A 155 9.28 5.39 8.99
N LYS A 156 8.04 5.84 9.20
CA LYS A 156 7.24 5.44 10.36
C LYS A 156 5.81 5.12 9.96
N VAL A 157 5.28 4.02 10.50
CA VAL A 157 3.89 3.61 10.28
C VAL A 157 3.22 3.32 11.62
N TYR A 158 2.11 3.97 11.88
CA TYR A 158 1.28 3.74 13.06
C TYR A 158 -0.11 3.27 12.62
N MET A 159 -0.43 2.03 12.89
CA MET A 159 -1.61 1.29 12.42
C MET A 159 -1.60 1.07 10.91
N TYR A 160 -1.39 -0.17 10.53
CA TYR A 160 -1.52 -0.65 9.15
C TYR A 160 -2.52 -1.79 9.11
N GLN A 161 -3.46 -1.74 8.14
CA GLN A 161 -4.38 -2.84 7.89
C GLN A 161 -4.31 -3.18 6.41
N SER A 162 -4.29 -4.47 6.11
CA SER A 162 -4.20 -4.91 4.73
C SER A 162 -4.87 -6.25 4.52
N GLU A 163 -5.54 -6.34 3.39
CA GLU A 163 -6.13 -7.57 2.90
C GLU A 163 -5.46 -7.95 1.57
N ILE A 164 -5.00 -9.20 1.51
CA ILE A 164 -4.41 -9.80 0.32
C ILE A 164 -5.53 -9.99 -0.73
N PRO A 165 -5.26 -9.90 -2.06
CA PRO A 165 -6.29 -10.02 -3.07
C PRO A 165 -7.08 -11.34 -2.95
N TYR A 166 -8.40 -11.25 -2.99
CA TYR A 166 -9.33 -12.37 -2.84
C TYR A 166 -9.56 -13.15 -4.15
N ASP A 167 -9.29 -12.50 -5.27
CA ASP A 167 -9.64 -12.92 -6.63
C ASP A 167 -8.47 -13.48 -7.44
N VAL A 168 -7.39 -13.86 -6.77
CA VAL A 168 -6.24 -14.53 -7.42
C VAL A 168 -6.74 -15.83 -8.10
N PRO A 169 -6.57 -15.98 -9.44
CA PRO A 169 -7.14 -17.13 -10.13
C PRO A 169 -6.37 -18.44 -9.94
N ASN A 170 -5.06 -18.36 -9.70
CA ASN A 170 -4.19 -19.49 -9.38
C ASN A 170 -2.82 -19.01 -8.92
N GLN A 171 -2.00 -19.89 -8.35
CA GLN A 171 -0.66 -19.55 -7.86
C GLN A 171 0.30 -19.12 -8.95
N GLU A 172 0.21 -19.70 -10.15
CA GLU A 172 1.19 -19.46 -11.23
C GLU A 172 1.22 -18.01 -11.71
N VAL A 173 0.09 -17.32 -11.66
CA VAL A 173 0.01 -15.89 -12.03
C VAL A 173 0.31 -14.95 -10.86
N TRP A 174 0.47 -15.49 -9.67
CA TRP A 174 0.69 -14.69 -8.45
C TRP A 174 1.95 -15.14 -7.72
N MET A 175 3.10 -14.86 -8.35
CA MET A 175 4.44 -15.19 -7.87
C MET A 175 5.31 -13.94 -7.87
N SER A 176 6.03 -13.70 -6.80
CA SER A 176 7.03 -12.63 -6.69
C SER A 176 8.46 -13.15 -6.87
N HIS A 177 9.45 -12.26 -6.82
CA HIS A 177 10.89 -12.61 -6.89
C HIS A 177 11.22 -13.50 -8.10
N GLU A 178 10.80 -13.05 -9.28
CA GLU A 178 11.02 -13.80 -10.55
C GLU A 178 10.46 -15.24 -10.50
N GLY A 179 9.33 -15.43 -9.84
CA GLY A 179 8.67 -16.72 -9.70
C GLY A 179 9.23 -17.64 -8.62
N GLN A 180 10.02 -17.08 -7.70
CA GLN A 180 10.65 -17.87 -6.62
C GLN A 180 9.86 -17.90 -5.32
N LYS A 181 8.97 -16.91 -5.10
CA LYS A 181 8.14 -16.83 -3.90
C LYS A 181 6.65 -16.85 -4.25
N ASN A 182 5.89 -17.53 -3.44
CA ASN A 182 4.43 -17.58 -3.53
C ASN A 182 3.82 -16.25 -3.07
N GLY A 183 3.12 -15.58 -3.96
CA GLY A 183 2.46 -14.31 -3.69
C GLY A 183 3.39 -13.11 -3.56
N TYR A 184 2.79 -12.00 -3.23
CA TYR A 184 3.46 -10.74 -2.92
C TYR A 184 3.16 -10.37 -1.48
N ALA A 185 4.20 -10.07 -0.69
CA ALA A 185 4.01 -9.59 0.67
C ALA A 185 3.10 -8.36 0.69
N SER A 186 2.29 -8.22 1.74
CA SER A 186 1.46 -7.03 1.89
C SER A 186 2.29 -5.76 1.99
N PHE A 187 3.37 -5.81 2.75
CA PHE A 187 4.27 -4.69 2.98
C PHE A 187 5.70 -5.09 2.62
N TYR A 188 6.29 -4.36 1.69
CA TYR A 188 7.68 -4.53 1.27
C TYR A 188 8.49 -3.28 1.61
N VAL A 189 9.56 -3.44 2.37
CA VAL A 189 10.57 -2.41 2.65
C VAL A 189 11.83 -2.77 1.86
N ASP A 190 12.29 -1.85 1.01
CA ASP A 190 13.44 -2.07 0.14
C ASP A 190 14.74 -2.32 0.92
N ASP A 191 15.60 -3.19 0.39
CA ASP A 191 16.88 -3.56 1.00
C ASP A 191 17.83 -2.37 1.20
N ALA A 192 17.67 -1.28 0.47
CA ALA A 192 18.47 -0.07 0.64
C ALA A 192 18.10 0.73 1.89
N VAL A 193 16.90 0.54 2.45
CA VAL A 193 16.42 1.26 3.64
C VAL A 193 17.24 0.85 4.86
N ASP A 194 17.80 1.83 5.56
CA ASP A 194 18.58 1.61 6.78
C ASP A 194 17.78 1.77 8.06
N THR A 195 16.72 2.60 8.02
CA THR A 195 15.89 2.92 9.19
C THR A 195 14.40 2.95 8.82
N PHE A 196 13.63 2.13 9.49
CA PHE A 196 12.17 2.07 9.34
C PHE A 196 11.56 1.54 10.64
N GLU A 197 10.42 2.07 11.06
CA GLU A 197 9.77 1.60 12.26
C GLU A 197 8.24 1.59 12.10
N ALA A 198 7.60 0.46 12.43
CA ALA A 198 6.16 0.28 12.27
C ALA A 198 5.51 -0.32 13.52
N TRP A 199 4.28 0.14 13.84
CA TRP A 199 3.52 -0.30 15.01
C TRP A 199 2.09 -0.68 14.64
N GLY A 200 1.65 -1.84 15.12
CA GLY A 200 0.27 -2.28 15.03
C GLY A 200 -0.18 -2.61 13.61
N LEU A 201 0.37 -3.68 13.03
CA LEU A 201 0.06 -4.11 11.68
C LEU A 201 -0.86 -5.34 11.70
N GLY A 202 -1.83 -5.38 10.78
CA GLY A 202 -2.69 -6.53 10.54
C GLY A 202 -2.74 -6.88 9.06
N VAL A 203 -2.41 -8.14 8.74
CA VAL A 203 -2.46 -8.67 7.37
C VAL A 203 -3.42 -9.85 7.32
N TYR A 204 -4.40 -9.79 6.43
CA TYR A 204 -5.47 -10.75 6.30
C TYR A 204 -5.41 -11.47 4.94
N LEU A 205 -5.59 -12.78 4.94
CA LEU A 205 -5.70 -13.60 3.73
C LEU A 205 -7.06 -14.28 3.67
N TYR A 206 -7.76 -14.10 2.55
CA TYR A 206 -9.00 -14.77 2.22
C TYR A 206 -8.95 -15.36 0.81
N ASN A 207 -8.78 -16.66 0.70
CA ASN A 207 -8.78 -17.40 -0.57
C ASN A 207 -10.21 -17.60 -1.07
N ARG A 208 -10.78 -16.58 -1.74
CA ARG A 208 -12.16 -16.63 -2.24
C ARG A 208 -12.27 -17.44 -3.52
N ASP A 209 -11.45 -17.14 -4.52
CA ASP A 209 -11.60 -17.68 -5.87
C ASP A 209 -10.69 -18.88 -6.13
N ALA A 210 -9.50 -18.90 -5.56
CA ALA A 210 -8.58 -20.04 -5.61
C ALA A 210 -7.83 -20.22 -4.31
N SER A 211 -7.34 -21.43 -4.07
CA SER A 211 -6.47 -21.75 -2.94
C SER A 211 -5.03 -21.38 -3.30
N VAL A 212 -4.57 -20.23 -2.88
CA VAL A 212 -3.21 -19.74 -3.09
C VAL A 212 -2.48 -19.59 -1.76
N GLU A 213 -1.16 -19.71 -1.82
CA GLU A 213 -0.25 -19.61 -0.69
C GLU A 213 0.48 -18.26 -0.74
N LEU A 214 0.74 -17.67 0.42
CA LEU A 214 1.58 -16.49 0.59
C LEU A 214 2.79 -16.86 1.43
N ASP A 215 3.99 -16.68 0.90
CA ASP A 215 5.20 -17.05 1.63
C ASP A 215 5.43 -16.18 2.86
N THR A 216 5.22 -14.87 2.76
CA THR A 216 5.35 -13.97 3.92
C THR A 216 4.40 -12.78 3.84
N ALA A 217 3.92 -12.32 4.98
CA ALA A 217 3.04 -11.16 5.04
C ALA A 217 3.79 -9.83 4.92
N MET A 218 5.04 -9.75 5.39
CA MET A 218 5.87 -8.55 5.34
C MET A 218 7.31 -8.90 5.00
N GLU A 219 7.93 -8.15 4.11
CA GLU A 219 9.35 -8.24 3.76
C GLU A 219 10.07 -6.97 4.19
N VAL A 220 11.17 -7.13 4.94
CA VAL A 220 11.98 -6.02 5.43
C VAL A 220 13.47 -6.39 5.45
N PRO A 221 14.40 -5.43 5.30
CA PRO A 221 15.83 -5.71 5.47
C PRO A 221 16.17 -6.07 6.92
N ASP A 222 17.08 -7.02 7.11
CA ASP A 222 17.60 -7.44 8.40
C ASP A 222 18.67 -6.44 8.90
N LYS A 223 18.24 -5.27 9.36
CA LYS A 223 19.10 -4.19 9.83
C LYS A 223 18.67 -3.69 11.21
N ASN A 224 19.64 -3.23 12.01
CA ASN A 224 19.38 -2.74 13.38
C ASN A 224 18.41 -1.53 13.46
N GLY A 225 18.32 -0.75 12.37
CA GLY A 225 17.42 0.40 12.29
C GLY A 225 16.01 0.05 11.81
N VAL A 226 15.76 -1.21 11.44
CA VAL A 226 14.46 -1.67 10.93
C VAL A 226 13.75 -2.45 12.03
N LYS A 227 12.60 -1.92 12.47
CA LYS A 227 11.83 -2.45 13.61
C LYS A 227 10.35 -2.56 13.29
N VAL A 228 9.75 -3.65 13.72
CA VAL A 228 8.31 -3.86 13.60
C VAL A 228 7.74 -4.30 14.95
N HIS A 229 6.73 -3.58 15.41
CA HIS A 229 6.10 -3.80 16.71
C HIS A 229 4.63 -4.22 16.53
N ASN A 230 4.29 -5.38 17.07
CA ASN A 230 2.92 -5.92 17.07
C ASN A 230 2.32 -6.08 15.66
N ILE A 231 2.90 -6.98 14.86
CA ILE A 231 2.30 -7.41 13.61
C ILE A 231 1.49 -8.70 13.82
N CYS A 232 0.31 -8.75 13.23
CA CYS A 232 -0.61 -9.88 13.27
C CYS A 232 -0.94 -10.36 11.86
N THR A 233 -0.88 -11.67 11.63
CA THR A 233 -1.43 -12.32 10.44
C THR A 233 -2.70 -13.07 10.79
N VAL A 234 -3.71 -13.01 9.92
CA VAL A 234 -4.99 -13.66 10.11
C VAL A 234 -5.40 -14.42 8.85
N MET A 235 -5.72 -15.71 9.02
CA MET A 235 -6.31 -16.52 7.96
C MET A 235 -7.84 -16.49 8.08
N LEU A 236 -8.52 -15.98 7.07
CA LEU A 236 -10.00 -15.89 7.03
C LEU A 236 -10.62 -17.15 6.42
N THR A 237 -9.90 -17.84 5.52
CA THR A 237 -10.27 -19.17 5.00
C THR A 237 -9.32 -20.24 5.54
N GLY A 238 -9.42 -21.47 5.04
CA GLY A 238 -8.50 -22.54 5.38
C GLY A 238 -7.31 -22.65 4.42
N TYR A 239 -6.54 -23.71 4.60
CA TYR A 239 -5.34 -24.06 3.84
C TYR A 239 -5.49 -23.91 2.30
N PRO A 240 -4.40 -23.48 1.58
CA PRO A 240 -3.13 -23.05 2.14
C PRO A 240 -3.27 -21.67 2.79
N GLY A 241 -2.26 -21.13 3.41
CA GLY A 241 -2.32 -19.89 4.16
C GLY A 241 -1.10 -19.01 3.93
N MET A 242 -0.69 -18.29 4.97
CA MET A 242 0.56 -17.54 5.01
C MET A 242 1.59 -18.35 5.79
N ASN A 243 2.79 -18.52 5.20
CA ASN A 243 3.84 -19.35 5.80
C ASN A 243 4.58 -18.62 6.92
N HIS A 244 4.85 -17.31 6.74
CA HIS A 244 5.59 -16.49 7.68
C HIS A 244 4.93 -15.13 7.89
N ILE A 245 5.28 -14.47 8.97
CA ILE A 245 4.79 -13.13 9.32
C ILE A 245 5.73 -12.06 8.77
N ILE A 246 7.04 -12.17 9.04
CA ILE A 246 8.06 -11.23 8.53
C ILE A 246 9.22 -12.06 7.99
N ASN A 247 9.61 -11.86 6.74
CA ASN A 247 10.66 -12.61 6.05
C ASN A 247 10.42 -14.13 6.21
N GLU A 248 11.37 -14.86 6.77
CA GLU A 248 11.24 -16.28 7.09
C GLU A 248 10.91 -16.52 8.58
N SER A 249 10.35 -15.51 9.27
CA SER A 249 10.11 -15.54 10.71
C SER A 249 8.61 -15.54 11.04
N GLY A 250 8.29 -16.14 12.17
CA GLY A 250 6.92 -16.30 12.68
C GLY A 250 6.23 -17.55 12.15
N ASP A 251 5.24 -18.00 12.92
CA ASP A 251 4.48 -19.21 12.61
C ASP A 251 3.49 -18.97 11.47
N SER A 252 3.21 -20.03 10.71
CA SER A 252 2.18 -20.02 9.67
C SER A 252 0.77 -19.88 10.24
N VAL A 253 -0.14 -19.32 9.43
CA VAL A 253 -1.60 -19.37 9.64
C VAL A 253 -2.24 -20.18 8.52
N THR A 254 -2.96 -21.25 8.84
CA THR A 254 -3.48 -22.23 7.87
C THR A 254 -4.95 -22.61 8.12
N PHE A 255 -5.54 -22.18 9.23
CA PHE A 255 -6.93 -22.49 9.58
C PHE A 255 -7.78 -21.23 9.59
N ALA A 256 -9.02 -21.35 9.17
CA ALA A 256 -9.99 -20.26 9.25
C ALA A 256 -10.10 -19.72 10.68
N GLY A 257 -9.90 -18.42 10.84
CA GLY A 257 -9.88 -17.73 12.14
C GLY A 257 -8.55 -17.84 12.90
N GLU A 258 -7.56 -18.56 12.38
CA GLU A 258 -6.23 -18.61 12.98
C GLU A 258 -5.54 -17.24 12.84
N ARG A 259 -4.83 -16.89 13.90
CA ARG A 259 -4.00 -15.68 13.95
C ARG A 259 -2.67 -15.97 14.62
N LYS A 260 -1.62 -15.30 14.14
CA LYS A 260 -0.29 -15.32 14.73
C LYS A 260 0.21 -13.91 14.89
N VAL A 261 1.06 -13.69 15.88
CA VAL A 261 1.57 -12.36 16.23
C VAL A 261 3.06 -12.44 16.46
N ILE A 262 3.80 -11.48 15.92
CA ILE A 262 5.14 -11.11 16.39
C ILE A 262 5.01 -9.82 17.16
N CYS A 263 5.44 -9.80 18.44
CA CYS A 263 5.39 -8.59 19.25
C CYS A 263 6.50 -7.61 18.88
N GLU A 264 7.69 -8.13 18.66
CA GLU A 264 8.89 -7.35 18.33
C GLU A 264 9.72 -8.05 17.27
N TYR A 265 10.11 -7.32 16.24
CA TYR A 265 11.08 -7.76 15.23
C TYR A 265 12.13 -6.67 15.04
N GLU A 266 13.39 -7.03 15.15
CA GLU A 266 14.54 -6.16 14.95
C GLU A 266 15.74 -6.98 14.47
N ASN A 267 16.40 -6.56 13.38
CA ASN A 267 17.63 -7.18 12.87
C ASN A 267 17.52 -8.71 12.67
N GLY A 268 16.46 -9.16 12.00
CA GLY A 268 16.24 -10.60 11.75
C GLY A 268 15.80 -11.41 12.98
N LEU A 269 15.56 -10.76 14.12
CA LEU A 269 15.22 -11.45 15.37
C LEU A 269 13.83 -11.10 15.85
N ILE A 270 13.05 -12.12 16.22
CA ILE A 270 11.75 -12.01 16.88
C ILE A 270 11.88 -12.11 18.41
N ARG A 271 11.05 -11.35 19.12
CA ARG A 271 10.97 -11.35 20.58
C ARG A 271 9.53 -11.35 21.07
#